data_b10ddfd36b63fb315dec2a1a8e18589a
#
_entry.id   b10ddfd36b63fb315dec2a1a8e18589a
#
_cell.length_a   1.000
_cell.length_b   1.000
_cell.length_c   1.000
_cell.angle_alpha   90.00
_cell.angle_beta   90.00
_cell.angle_gamma   90.00
#
_symmetry.space_group_name_H-M   'P 1'
#
loop_
_entity.id
_entity.type
_entity.pdbx_description
1 polymer ?
#
loop_
_entity_poly.entity_id
_entity_poly.type
_entity_poly.pdbx_seq_one_letter_code
_entity_poly.pdbx_strand_id
1 'polypeptide(L)'
;MRLLWISTFLLTQVAFAQTSQPIRSPADELAAARQDIHRGKITEAIAILEKLNQITPSMKDVAHDLGLVCYRNNKLIEAQQAFLKAIQDDPADKESVQMLGLTLYRMGQPAAAIPYLERVRQWTANSEADANYVLGLCYMNAQRYDDARKSFAAQYELPPESGAAHLLLGNMLMNANLPELAAPEARKALQLSPGLPLAHFMLGEVALYKSAVDEAVTEFEAERALNPDYSPVYDRLGDAYIRIEKYQEAQQALMKAISLDTSRTAPFILMGKVLLRRNDPQSAALYLKHATKMDPGNYITHTLLGQAYRALGQEDAAKQEFDVAAKLQAAGELKLQSPE
;
A
#
# COMPACT_ATOMS: atom_id res chain seq x y z
N MET A 1 28.49 33.78 -93.51
CA MET A 1 27.22 33.69 -92.82
C MET A 1 27.34 32.69 -91.68
N ARG A 2 27.55 33.12 -90.46
CA ARG A 2 27.56 32.28 -89.25
C ARG A 2 26.62 32.90 -88.25
N LEU A 3 25.48 32.22 -87.96
CA LEU A 3 24.52 32.60 -86.94
C LEU A 3 25.05 32.16 -85.59
N LEU A 4 25.16 33.14 -84.66
CA LEU A 4 25.45 32.93 -83.29
C LEU A 4 24.12 32.77 -82.53
N TRP A 5 23.98 31.62 -81.89
CA TRP A 5 22.91 31.40 -80.87
C TRP A 5 23.38 31.84 -79.53
N ILE A 6 22.71 32.83 -78.91
CA ILE A 6 22.92 33.26 -77.50
C ILE A 6 21.87 32.50 -76.66
N SER A 7 22.35 31.57 -75.84
CA SER A 7 21.52 30.90 -74.83
C SER A 7 21.56 31.72 -73.58
N THR A 8 20.43 32.31 -73.28
CA THR A 8 20.20 33.00 -72.00
C THR A 8 19.83 31.95 -70.90
N PHE A 9 20.75 31.76 -69.95
CA PHE A 9 20.57 30.93 -68.78
C PHE A 9 19.84 31.76 -67.71
N LEU A 10 18.55 31.52 -67.45
CA LEU A 10 17.81 32.07 -66.34
C LEU A 10 18.17 31.28 -65.05
N LEU A 11 19.00 31.86 -64.19
CA LEU A 11 19.22 31.35 -62.87
C LEU A 11 18.03 31.74 -61.97
N THR A 12 17.12 30.82 -61.72
CA THR A 12 16.11 30.96 -60.68
C THR A 12 16.78 30.67 -59.32
N GLN A 13 17.04 31.72 -58.57
CA GLN A 13 17.41 31.61 -57.14
C GLN A 13 16.16 31.21 -56.37
N VAL A 14 16.10 29.94 -55.94
CA VAL A 14 15.15 29.49 -54.94
C VAL A 14 15.68 29.98 -53.59
N ALA A 15 15.14 31.08 -53.09
CA ALA A 15 15.38 31.52 -51.74
C ALA A 15 14.70 30.53 -50.79
N PHE A 16 15.47 29.67 -50.13
CA PHE A 16 15.04 28.94 -48.97
C PHE A 16 14.81 29.97 -47.84
N ALA A 17 13.57 30.37 -47.66
CA ALA A 17 13.17 31.06 -46.45
C ALA A 17 13.27 30.06 -45.29
N GLN A 18 14.43 30.04 -44.63
CA GLN A 18 14.52 29.49 -43.27
C GLN A 18 13.59 30.35 -42.40
N THR A 19 12.40 29.83 -42.13
CA THR A 19 11.54 30.34 -41.03
C THR A 19 12.29 30.11 -39.72
N SER A 20 13.14 31.02 -39.34
CA SER A 20 13.67 31.08 -37.99
C SER A 20 12.46 31.22 -37.03
N GLN A 21 12.12 30.12 -36.37
CA GLN A 21 11.16 30.23 -35.25
C GLN A 21 11.65 31.35 -34.32
N PRO A 22 10.76 32.25 -33.87
CA PRO A 22 11.16 33.29 -32.95
C PRO A 22 11.81 32.65 -31.74
N ILE A 23 13.01 33.11 -31.38
CA ILE A 23 13.73 32.66 -30.18
C ILE A 23 12.82 32.96 -29.01
N ARG A 24 12.21 31.91 -28.43
CA ARG A 24 11.34 32.05 -27.26
C ARG A 24 12.20 32.52 -26.08
N SER A 25 11.67 33.45 -25.29
CA SER A 25 12.32 33.80 -24.02
C SER A 25 12.32 32.60 -23.07
N PRO A 26 13.27 32.49 -22.14
CA PRO A 26 13.24 31.44 -21.12
C PRO A 26 11.93 31.37 -20.34
N ALA A 27 11.28 32.51 -20.11
CA ALA A 27 9.96 32.56 -19.48
C ALA A 27 8.85 31.95 -20.35
N ASP A 28 8.89 32.18 -21.67
CA ASP A 28 7.95 31.57 -22.61
C ASP A 28 8.20 30.05 -22.73
N GLU A 29 9.45 29.61 -22.69
CA GLU A 29 9.80 28.19 -22.67
C GLU A 29 9.30 27.51 -21.40
N LEU A 30 9.41 28.13 -20.21
CA LEU A 30 8.85 27.60 -18.96
C LEU A 30 7.32 27.51 -19.01
N ALA A 31 6.66 28.53 -19.54
CA ALA A 31 5.20 28.50 -19.72
C ALA A 31 4.78 27.40 -20.68
N ALA A 32 5.54 27.16 -21.75
CA ALA A 32 5.30 26.08 -22.70
C ALA A 32 5.48 24.70 -22.03
N ALA A 33 6.54 24.49 -21.24
CA ALA A 33 6.77 23.26 -20.49
C ALA A 33 5.61 22.95 -19.53
N ARG A 34 5.12 23.95 -18.76
CA ARG A 34 3.94 23.80 -17.89
C ARG A 34 2.69 23.43 -18.67
N GLN A 35 2.49 24.01 -19.86
CA GLN A 35 1.38 23.64 -20.74
C GLN A 35 1.51 22.21 -21.27
N ASP A 36 2.71 21.77 -21.62
CA ASP A 36 2.97 20.42 -22.11
C ASP A 36 2.75 19.37 -20.98
N ILE A 37 3.05 19.68 -19.73
CA ILE A 37 2.68 18.86 -18.58
C ILE A 37 1.15 18.68 -18.51
N HIS A 38 0.39 19.75 -18.61
CA HIS A 38 -1.09 19.69 -18.61
C HIS A 38 -1.68 18.90 -19.78
N ARG A 39 -0.97 18.88 -20.91
CA ARG A 39 -1.37 18.10 -22.11
C ARG A 39 -0.87 16.65 -22.12
N GLY A 40 -0.16 16.22 -21.09
CA GLY A 40 0.42 14.90 -20.99
C GLY A 40 1.67 14.66 -21.86
N LYS A 41 2.26 15.73 -22.43
CA LYS A 41 3.51 15.68 -23.20
C LYS A 41 4.73 15.76 -22.27
N ILE A 42 4.88 14.69 -21.49
CA ILE A 42 5.83 14.68 -20.36
C ILE A 42 7.28 14.73 -20.83
N THR A 43 7.61 13.97 -21.88
CA THR A 43 9.00 13.89 -22.37
C THR A 43 9.48 15.26 -22.89
N GLU A 44 8.64 15.96 -23.65
CA GLU A 44 8.92 17.29 -24.18
C GLU A 44 9.07 18.32 -23.05
N ALA A 45 8.17 18.25 -22.06
CA ALA A 45 8.23 19.13 -20.91
C ALA A 45 9.52 18.95 -20.10
N ILE A 46 9.91 17.69 -19.81
CA ILE A 46 11.16 17.36 -19.13
C ILE A 46 12.37 17.95 -19.89
N ALA A 47 12.45 17.72 -21.20
CA ALA A 47 13.57 18.21 -22.01
C ALA A 47 13.71 19.77 -21.97
N ILE A 48 12.56 20.48 -22.00
CA ILE A 48 12.56 21.94 -21.87
C ILE A 48 13.03 22.36 -20.46
N LEU A 49 12.49 21.72 -19.41
CA LEU A 49 12.85 22.04 -18.02
C LEU A 49 14.32 21.72 -17.73
N GLU A 50 14.86 20.60 -18.22
CA GLU A 50 16.29 20.24 -18.10
C GLU A 50 17.18 21.30 -18.74
N LYS A 51 16.83 21.77 -19.95
CA LYS A 51 17.54 22.87 -20.63
C LYS A 51 17.53 24.14 -19.81
N LEU A 52 16.35 24.55 -19.32
CA LEU A 52 16.18 25.75 -18.50
C LEU A 52 16.91 25.66 -17.15
N ASN A 53 16.96 24.45 -16.56
CA ASN A 53 17.62 24.19 -15.30
C ASN A 53 19.14 24.34 -15.32
N GLN A 54 19.75 24.42 -16.52
CA GLN A 54 21.18 24.68 -16.74
C GLN A 54 21.53 26.18 -16.88
N ILE A 55 20.52 27.05 -16.96
CA ILE A 55 20.71 28.49 -17.12
C ILE A 55 21.24 29.09 -15.80
N THR A 56 22.21 29.99 -15.91
CA THR A 56 22.78 30.74 -14.78
C THR A 56 22.57 32.23 -15.01
N PRO A 57 22.00 33.00 -14.08
CA PRO A 57 21.45 32.57 -12.79
C PRO A 57 20.23 31.67 -12.92
N SER A 58 19.95 30.85 -11.89
CA SER A 58 18.82 29.94 -11.86
C SER A 58 17.49 30.68 -12.03
N MET A 59 16.63 30.15 -12.86
CA MET A 59 15.25 30.63 -12.97
C MET A 59 14.42 30.08 -11.82
N LYS A 60 13.66 30.97 -11.18
CA LYS A 60 12.74 30.55 -10.11
C LYS A 60 11.79 29.45 -10.59
N ASP A 61 11.53 28.48 -9.73
CA ASP A 61 10.61 27.36 -9.89
C ASP A 61 10.98 26.30 -10.96
N VAL A 62 11.96 26.51 -11.81
CA VAL A 62 12.33 25.54 -12.88
C VAL A 62 12.79 24.22 -12.28
N ALA A 63 13.68 24.26 -11.29
CA ALA A 63 14.18 23.04 -10.63
C ALA A 63 13.06 22.35 -9.85
N HIS A 64 12.17 23.10 -9.21
CA HIS A 64 10.98 22.60 -8.54
C HIS A 64 10.04 21.86 -9.52
N ASP A 65 9.64 22.53 -10.61
CA ASP A 65 8.75 21.94 -11.63
C ASP A 65 9.36 20.68 -12.26
N LEU A 66 10.69 20.70 -12.52
CA LEU A 66 11.41 19.53 -13.03
C LEU A 66 11.36 18.37 -12.03
N GLY A 67 11.59 18.65 -10.75
CA GLY A 67 11.49 17.65 -9.68
C GLY A 67 10.11 17.00 -9.63
N LEU A 68 9.04 17.83 -9.65
CA LEU A 68 7.66 17.33 -9.59
C LEU A 68 7.31 16.43 -10.79
N VAL A 69 7.66 16.85 -12.00
CA VAL A 69 7.32 16.07 -13.19
C VAL A 69 8.12 14.76 -13.24
N CYS A 70 9.40 14.79 -12.86
CA CYS A 70 10.23 13.60 -12.75
C CYS A 70 9.69 12.63 -11.68
N TYR A 71 9.32 13.12 -10.50
CA TYR A 71 8.74 12.31 -9.42
C TYR A 71 7.46 11.59 -9.84
N ARG A 72 6.53 12.31 -10.50
CA ARG A 72 5.26 11.75 -11.00
C ARG A 72 5.49 10.68 -12.07
N ASN A 73 6.57 10.76 -12.83
CA ASN A 73 6.92 9.82 -13.89
C ASN A 73 7.94 8.75 -13.44
N ASN A 74 8.10 8.56 -12.14
CA ASN A 74 8.99 7.57 -11.54
C ASN A 74 10.49 7.71 -11.92
N LYS A 75 10.91 8.89 -12.38
CA LYS A 75 12.30 9.25 -12.62
C LYS A 75 12.90 9.79 -11.32
N LEU A 76 13.09 8.88 -10.33
CA LEU A 76 13.39 9.29 -8.95
C LEU A 76 14.78 9.91 -8.77
N ILE A 77 15.77 9.48 -9.56
CA ILE A 77 17.14 10.03 -9.51
C ILE A 77 17.14 11.47 -10.01
N GLU A 78 16.52 11.74 -11.15
CA GLU A 78 16.38 13.07 -11.73
C GLU A 78 15.55 13.99 -10.82
N ALA A 79 14.48 13.44 -10.21
CA ALA A 79 13.68 14.17 -9.23
C ALA A 79 14.50 14.59 -8.01
N GLN A 80 15.30 13.68 -7.44
CA GLN A 80 16.21 13.99 -6.34
C GLN A 80 17.17 15.14 -6.67
N GLN A 81 17.82 15.07 -7.84
CA GLN A 81 18.76 16.09 -8.28
C GLN A 81 18.08 17.46 -8.46
N ALA A 82 16.90 17.46 -9.07
CA ALA A 82 16.13 18.67 -9.29
C ALA A 82 15.66 19.31 -7.97
N PHE A 83 15.12 18.52 -7.03
CA PHE A 83 14.71 19.05 -5.72
C PHE A 83 15.91 19.52 -4.89
N LEU A 84 17.05 18.85 -4.94
CA LEU A 84 18.28 19.35 -4.29
C LEU A 84 18.67 20.71 -4.82
N LYS A 85 18.62 20.92 -6.14
CA LYS A 85 18.89 22.21 -6.75
C LYS A 85 17.85 23.26 -6.36
N ALA A 86 16.56 22.93 -6.38
CA ALA A 86 15.50 23.84 -5.95
C ALA A 86 15.70 24.33 -4.51
N ILE A 87 16.09 23.43 -3.60
CA ILE A 87 16.41 23.77 -2.19
C ILE A 87 17.70 24.61 -2.07
N GLN A 88 18.67 24.40 -2.96
CA GLN A 88 19.87 25.21 -3.00
C GLN A 88 19.56 26.65 -3.50
N ASP A 89 18.68 26.77 -4.50
CA ASP A 89 18.26 28.05 -5.07
C ASP A 89 17.33 28.83 -4.12
N ASP A 90 16.41 28.12 -3.45
CA ASP A 90 15.50 28.65 -2.43
C ASP A 90 15.41 27.70 -1.21
N PRO A 91 16.21 27.93 -0.16
CA PRO A 91 16.15 27.12 1.06
C PRO A 91 14.81 27.17 1.80
N ALA A 92 13.92 28.12 1.47
CA ALA A 92 12.58 28.25 2.06
C ALA A 92 11.50 27.51 1.26
N ASP A 93 11.83 26.89 0.13
CA ASP A 93 10.91 26.07 -0.67
C ASP A 93 10.53 24.79 0.09
N LYS A 94 9.43 24.91 0.85
CA LYS A 94 8.91 23.81 1.69
C LYS A 94 8.48 22.60 0.87
N GLU A 95 7.88 22.84 -0.29
CA GLU A 95 7.38 21.78 -1.17
C GLU A 95 8.55 20.98 -1.73
N SER A 96 9.61 21.59 -2.22
CA SER A 96 10.82 20.87 -2.67
C SER A 96 11.49 20.08 -1.56
N VAL A 97 11.53 20.60 -0.32
CA VAL A 97 12.07 19.84 0.83
C VAL A 97 11.21 18.62 1.13
N GLN A 98 9.89 18.77 1.14
CA GLN A 98 8.96 17.65 1.35
C GLN A 98 9.11 16.62 0.25
N MET A 99 9.07 17.05 -1.00
CA MET A 99 9.15 16.16 -2.17
C MET A 99 10.51 15.44 -2.26
N LEU A 100 11.59 16.07 -1.80
CA LEU A 100 12.88 15.39 -1.68
C LEU A 100 12.82 14.27 -0.65
N GLY A 101 12.23 14.51 0.52
CA GLY A 101 12.03 13.48 1.54
C GLY A 101 11.22 12.31 1.02
N LEU A 102 10.09 12.59 0.34
CA LEU A 102 9.25 11.55 -0.28
C LEU A 102 9.99 10.79 -1.40
N THR A 103 10.77 11.50 -2.20
CA THR A 103 11.59 10.89 -3.26
C THR A 103 12.60 9.90 -2.69
N LEU A 104 13.35 10.32 -1.65
CA LEU A 104 14.34 9.47 -0.98
C LEU A 104 13.67 8.22 -0.36
N TYR A 105 12.51 8.37 0.26
CA TYR A 105 11.75 7.23 0.76
C TYR A 105 11.38 6.25 -0.36
N ARG A 106 10.85 6.73 -1.48
CA ARG A 106 10.52 5.89 -2.66
C ARG A 106 11.75 5.23 -3.30
N MET A 107 12.93 5.84 -3.17
CA MET A 107 14.19 5.24 -3.59
C MET A 107 14.73 4.17 -2.62
N GLY A 108 13.99 3.84 -1.55
CA GLY A 108 14.44 2.90 -0.53
C GLY A 108 15.53 3.45 0.40
N GLN A 109 15.59 4.78 0.56
CA GLN A 109 16.57 5.49 1.38
C GLN A 109 15.88 6.19 2.58
N PRO A 110 15.16 5.46 3.45
CA PRO A 110 14.37 6.07 4.52
C PRO A 110 15.22 6.86 5.52
N ALA A 111 16.44 6.43 5.81
CA ALA A 111 17.33 7.16 6.71
C ALA A 111 17.72 8.53 6.16
N ALA A 112 17.94 8.65 4.86
CA ALA A 112 18.24 9.92 4.19
C ALA A 112 17.02 10.85 4.08
N ALA A 113 15.79 10.28 4.09
CA ALA A 113 14.55 11.04 4.03
C ALA A 113 14.24 11.78 5.34
N ILE A 114 14.62 11.21 6.49
CA ILE A 114 14.27 11.72 7.83
C ILE A 114 14.56 13.21 7.99
N PRO A 115 15.79 13.74 7.76
CA PRO A 115 16.10 15.15 8.04
C PRO A 115 15.25 16.13 7.22
N TYR A 116 14.87 15.77 6.01
CA TYR A 116 14.01 16.61 5.17
C TYR A 116 12.57 16.62 5.66
N LEU A 117 12.02 15.46 6.01
CA LEU A 117 10.65 15.34 6.52
C LEU A 117 10.50 15.93 7.94
N GLU A 118 11.53 15.81 8.80
CA GLU A 118 11.57 16.49 10.11
C GLU A 118 11.53 18.02 9.94
N ARG A 119 12.26 18.55 8.95
CA ARG A 119 12.28 19.98 8.65
C ARG A 119 10.88 20.47 8.21
N VAL A 120 10.18 19.73 7.38
CA VAL A 120 8.79 20.04 6.97
C VAL A 120 7.89 20.11 8.19
N ARG A 121 7.96 19.12 9.09
CA ARG A 121 7.16 19.08 10.33
C ARG A 121 7.36 20.30 11.22
N GLN A 122 8.58 20.86 11.27
CA GLN A 122 8.86 22.07 12.05
C GLN A 122 8.20 23.32 11.47
N TRP A 123 7.97 23.37 10.16
CA TRP A 123 7.40 24.56 9.48
C TRP A 123 5.89 24.63 9.51
N THR A 124 5.22 23.49 9.68
CA THR A 124 3.77 23.38 9.61
C THR A 124 3.28 22.52 10.76
N ALA A 125 2.61 23.13 11.74
CA ALA A 125 2.00 22.41 12.87
C ALA A 125 0.92 21.40 12.41
N ASN A 126 0.30 21.67 11.24
CA ASN A 126 -0.69 20.81 10.56
C ASN A 126 -0.17 20.51 9.15
N SER A 127 1.03 19.94 9.01
CA SER A 127 1.60 19.62 7.71
C SER A 127 0.78 18.55 7.01
N GLU A 128 0.77 18.66 5.70
CA GLU A 128 0.15 17.72 4.78
C GLU A 128 0.31 16.27 5.24
N ALA A 129 -0.82 15.59 5.27
CA ALA A 129 -1.00 14.26 5.82
C ALA A 129 0.11 13.27 5.42
N ASP A 130 0.56 13.30 4.17
CA ASP A 130 1.51 12.30 3.67
C ASP A 130 2.91 12.38 4.30
N ALA A 131 3.40 13.58 4.67
CA ALA A 131 4.76 13.75 5.20
C ALA A 131 4.92 13.10 6.58
N ASN A 132 3.93 13.25 7.48
CA ASN A 132 3.96 12.64 8.80
C ASN A 132 3.89 11.11 8.74
N TYR A 133 3.04 10.56 7.84
CA TYR A 133 2.93 9.13 7.66
C TYR A 133 4.25 8.53 7.15
N VAL A 134 4.83 9.11 6.10
CA VAL A 134 6.09 8.64 5.53
C VAL A 134 7.25 8.82 6.52
N LEU A 135 7.28 9.90 7.30
CA LEU A 135 8.26 10.10 8.37
C LEU A 135 8.14 9.00 9.44
N GLY A 136 6.92 8.62 9.82
CA GLY A 136 6.66 7.50 10.71
C GLY A 136 7.22 6.18 10.17
N LEU A 137 7.03 5.88 8.88
CA LEU A 137 7.59 4.70 8.22
C LEU A 137 9.14 4.75 8.18
N CYS A 138 9.72 5.92 7.93
CA CYS A 138 11.17 6.10 7.99
C CYS A 138 11.74 5.82 9.39
N TYR A 139 11.05 6.30 10.44
CA TYR A 139 11.44 6.02 11.82
C TYR A 139 11.28 4.55 12.18
N MET A 140 10.22 3.87 11.71
CA MET A 140 10.08 2.41 11.91
C MET A 140 11.26 1.66 11.29
N ASN A 141 11.67 2.02 10.07
CA ASN A 141 12.83 1.43 9.42
C ASN A 141 14.14 1.69 10.21
N ALA A 142 14.27 2.87 10.82
CA ALA A 142 15.39 3.23 11.69
C ALA A 142 15.25 2.67 13.12
N GLN A 143 14.21 1.87 13.42
CA GLN A 143 13.89 1.32 14.75
C GLN A 143 13.66 2.40 15.83
N ARG A 144 13.30 3.62 15.42
CA ARG A 144 12.96 4.75 16.29
C ARG A 144 11.45 4.76 16.55
N TYR A 145 10.95 3.75 17.27
CA TYR A 145 9.51 3.50 17.39
C TYR A 145 8.74 4.60 18.14
N ASP A 146 9.34 5.25 19.14
CA ASP A 146 8.72 6.40 19.80
C ASP A 146 8.53 7.60 18.85
N ASP A 147 9.51 7.85 17.99
CA ASP A 147 9.40 8.91 16.98
C ASP A 147 8.38 8.54 15.90
N ALA A 148 8.32 7.26 15.54
CA ALA A 148 7.30 6.73 14.62
C ALA A 148 5.89 6.93 15.19
N ARG A 149 5.67 6.59 16.49
CA ARG A 149 4.39 6.81 17.17
C ARG A 149 3.97 8.27 17.13
N LYS A 150 4.89 9.19 17.47
CA LYS A 150 4.64 10.63 17.43
C LYS A 150 4.28 11.13 16.03
N SER A 151 4.94 10.60 15.00
CA SER A 151 4.67 10.97 13.62
C SER A 151 3.33 10.43 13.13
N PHE A 152 3.01 9.16 13.42
CA PHE A 152 1.69 8.60 13.09
C PHE A 152 0.57 9.29 13.88
N ALA A 153 0.81 9.60 15.16
CA ALA A 153 -0.17 10.34 15.96
C ALA A 153 -0.45 11.74 15.37
N ALA A 154 0.59 12.46 14.95
CA ALA A 154 0.44 13.75 14.29
C ALA A 154 -0.35 13.66 12.98
N GLN A 155 -0.17 12.58 12.21
CA GLN A 155 -0.93 12.31 10.99
C GLN A 155 -2.44 12.28 11.21
N TYR A 156 -2.89 11.74 12.33
CA TYR A 156 -4.30 11.55 12.67
C TYR A 156 -4.77 12.50 13.79
N GLU A 157 -4.01 13.55 14.07
CA GLU A 157 -4.31 14.56 15.10
C GLU A 157 -4.56 13.94 16.50
N LEU A 158 -3.88 12.83 16.80
CA LEU A 158 -3.97 12.14 18.08
C LEU A 158 -2.92 12.69 19.07
N PRO A 159 -3.24 12.75 20.38
CA PRO A 159 -2.22 12.97 21.39
C PRO A 159 -1.17 11.84 21.33
N PRO A 160 0.14 12.15 21.22
CA PRO A 160 1.18 11.13 20.98
C PRO A 160 1.29 10.05 22.06
N GLU A 161 0.91 10.37 23.30
CA GLU A 161 0.94 9.46 24.45
C GLU A 161 -0.45 8.84 24.75
N SER A 162 -1.41 8.95 23.83
CA SER A 162 -2.74 8.36 23.99
C SER A 162 -2.76 6.86 23.70
N GLY A 163 -3.74 6.15 24.27
CA GLY A 163 -3.97 4.74 23.92
C GLY A 163 -4.18 4.52 22.44
N ALA A 164 -4.87 5.44 21.75
CA ALA A 164 -5.07 5.37 20.28
C ALA A 164 -3.75 5.48 19.50
N ALA A 165 -2.82 6.35 19.93
CA ALA A 165 -1.51 6.47 19.29
C ALA A 165 -0.65 5.20 19.47
N HIS A 166 -0.68 4.58 20.65
CA HIS A 166 -0.02 3.29 20.91
C HIS A 166 -0.64 2.18 20.06
N LEU A 167 -1.97 2.10 20.00
CA LEU A 167 -2.66 1.11 19.15
C LEU A 167 -2.32 1.30 17.66
N LEU A 168 -2.25 2.53 17.20
CA LEU A 168 -1.87 2.85 15.82
C LEU A 168 -0.44 2.37 15.49
N LEU A 169 0.53 2.65 16.37
CA LEU A 169 1.89 2.12 16.22
C LEU A 169 1.89 0.58 16.23
N GLY A 170 1.14 -0.04 17.14
CA GLY A 170 0.98 -1.49 17.20
C GLY A 170 0.48 -2.07 15.87
N ASN A 171 -0.52 -1.43 15.23
CA ASN A 171 -1.02 -1.83 13.91
C ASN A 171 0.05 -1.70 12.82
N MET A 172 0.85 -0.63 12.83
CA MET A 172 1.95 -0.46 11.88
C MET A 172 3.03 -1.54 12.07
N LEU A 173 3.32 -1.90 13.32
CA LEU A 173 4.26 -3.00 13.64
C LEU A 173 3.73 -4.36 13.22
N MET A 174 2.43 -4.63 13.39
CA MET A 174 1.80 -5.86 12.87
C MET A 174 1.90 -5.94 11.34
N ASN A 175 1.61 -4.84 10.64
CA ASN A 175 1.73 -4.76 9.17
C ASN A 175 3.18 -4.94 8.69
N ALA A 176 4.15 -4.52 9.50
CA ALA A 176 5.58 -4.76 9.25
C ALA A 176 6.06 -6.16 9.67
N ASN A 177 5.15 -7.05 10.08
CA ASN A 177 5.45 -8.41 10.58
C ASN A 177 6.36 -8.39 11.82
N LEU A 178 6.13 -7.46 12.73
CA LEU A 178 6.85 -7.29 14.01
C LEU A 178 5.91 -7.45 15.21
N PRO A 179 5.24 -8.61 15.38
CA PRO A 179 4.23 -8.82 16.41
C PRO A 179 4.80 -8.74 17.84
N GLU A 180 6.08 -9.06 18.01
CA GLU A 180 6.74 -8.97 19.32
C GLU A 180 6.82 -7.52 19.84
N LEU A 181 6.93 -6.55 18.93
CA LEU A 181 6.93 -5.12 19.24
C LEU A 181 5.51 -4.54 19.30
N ALA A 182 4.56 -5.14 18.60
CA ALA A 182 3.17 -4.71 18.61
C ALA A 182 2.47 -5.00 19.94
N ALA A 183 2.75 -6.15 20.57
CA ALA A 183 2.10 -6.55 21.83
C ALA A 183 2.31 -5.57 23.00
N PRO A 184 3.54 -5.06 23.27
CA PRO A 184 3.74 -4.01 24.29
C PRO A 184 2.92 -2.76 24.01
N GLU A 185 2.81 -2.35 22.75
CA GLU A 185 2.04 -1.17 22.33
C GLU A 185 0.54 -1.37 22.61
N ALA A 186 -0.02 -2.53 22.25
CA ALA A 186 -1.42 -2.86 22.55
C ALA A 186 -1.70 -2.92 24.05
N ARG A 187 -0.79 -3.50 24.86
CA ARG A 187 -0.92 -3.50 26.32
C ARG A 187 -0.88 -2.08 26.89
N LYS A 188 0.02 -1.23 26.35
CA LYS A 188 0.09 0.18 26.75
C LYS A 188 -1.17 0.94 26.39
N ALA A 189 -1.74 0.66 25.23
CA ALA A 189 -3.02 1.22 24.80
C ALA A 189 -4.15 0.89 25.78
N LEU A 190 -4.25 -0.37 26.24
CA LEU A 190 -5.24 -0.80 27.22
C LEU A 190 -4.99 -0.23 28.62
N GLN A 191 -3.73 -0.05 29.03
CA GLN A 191 -3.40 0.62 30.30
C GLN A 191 -3.90 2.07 30.35
N LEU A 192 -3.78 2.77 29.21
CA LEU A 192 -4.21 4.17 29.06
C LEU A 192 -5.73 4.29 28.81
N SER A 193 -6.31 3.32 28.13
CA SER A 193 -7.71 3.31 27.73
C SER A 193 -8.27 1.88 27.75
N PRO A 194 -8.73 1.36 28.91
CA PRO A 194 -9.14 -0.05 29.05
C PRO A 194 -10.28 -0.49 28.13
N GLY A 195 -11.11 0.43 27.68
CA GLY A 195 -12.20 0.17 26.74
C GLY A 195 -11.85 0.49 25.27
N LEU A 196 -10.56 0.63 24.93
CA LEU A 196 -10.16 0.97 23.59
C LEU A 196 -10.42 -0.20 22.62
N PRO A 197 -11.30 -0.02 21.62
CA PRO A 197 -11.57 -1.05 20.64
C PRO A 197 -10.33 -1.51 19.87
N LEU A 198 -10.31 -2.78 19.47
CA LEU A 198 -9.26 -3.44 18.68
C LEU A 198 -7.92 -3.67 19.39
N ALA A 199 -7.74 -3.21 20.61
CA ALA A 199 -6.50 -3.46 21.34
C ALA A 199 -6.40 -4.92 21.82
N HIS A 200 -7.50 -5.49 22.33
CA HIS A 200 -7.60 -6.91 22.63
C HIS A 200 -7.54 -7.77 21.36
N PHE A 201 -8.16 -7.31 20.26
CA PHE A 201 -8.06 -7.99 18.98
C PHE A 201 -6.60 -8.13 18.52
N MET A 202 -5.80 -7.07 18.62
CA MET A 202 -4.38 -7.10 18.29
C MET A 202 -3.61 -8.08 19.18
N LEU A 203 -3.86 -8.10 20.48
CA LEU A 203 -3.22 -9.07 21.39
C LEU A 203 -3.58 -10.50 21.02
N GLY A 204 -4.83 -10.78 20.67
CA GLY A 204 -5.28 -12.06 20.17
C GLY A 204 -4.55 -12.48 18.88
N GLU A 205 -4.37 -11.57 17.92
CA GLU A 205 -3.59 -11.83 16.70
C GLU A 205 -2.13 -12.17 17.03
N VAL A 206 -1.50 -11.42 17.94
CA VAL A 206 -0.13 -11.71 18.39
C VAL A 206 -0.05 -13.08 19.08
N ALA A 207 -1.04 -13.42 19.91
CA ALA A 207 -1.10 -14.72 20.57
C ALA A 207 -1.25 -15.87 19.56
N LEU A 208 -2.08 -15.71 18.52
CA LEU A 208 -2.18 -16.69 17.41
C LEU A 208 -0.86 -16.84 16.66
N TYR A 209 -0.15 -15.75 16.40
CA TYR A 209 1.17 -15.77 15.78
C TYR A 209 2.15 -16.62 16.60
N LYS A 210 2.11 -16.50 17.93
CA LYS A 210 2.92 -17.29 18.87
C LYS A 210 2.42 -18.71 19.12
N SER A 211 1.31 -19.09 18.46
CA SER A 211 0.60 -20.35 18.73
C SER A 211 0.08 -20.50 20.17
N ALA A 212 -0.07 -19.41 20.90
CA ALA A 212 -0.66 -19.34 22.26
C ALA A 212 -2.20 -19.24 22.15
N VAL A 213 -2.84 -20.33 21.72
CA VAL A 213 -4.23 -20.32 21.28
C VAL A 213 -5.21 -19.99 22.44
N ASP A 214 -4.94 -20.46 23.65
CA ASP A 214 -5.78 -20.17 24.83
C ASP A 214 -5.72 -18.66 25.21
N GLU A 215 -4.52 -18.03 25.11
CA GLU A 215 -4.37 -16.59 25.28
C GLU A 215 -5.14 -15.84 24.18
N ALA A 216 -5.05 -16.29 22.93
CA ALA A 216 -5.77 -15.70 21.83
C ALA A 216 -7.28 -15.73 22.03
N VAL A 217 -7.84 -16.86 22.49
CA VAL A 217 -9.27 -16.96 22.84
C VAL A 217 -9.65 -15.96 23.92
N THR A 218 -8.84 -15.85 24.98
CA THR A 218 -9.07 -14.91 26.08
C THR A 218 -9.14 -13.46 25.58
N GLU A 219 -8.19 -13.08 24.76
CA GLU A 219 -8.11 -11.72 24.22
C GLU A 219 -9.25 -11.44 23.20
N PHE A 220 -9.57 -12.38 22.32
CA PHE A 220 -10.69 -12.20 21.39
C PHE A 220 -12.06 -12.17 22.11
N GLU A 221 -12.22 -12.93 23.20
CA GLU A 221 -13.43 -12.84 24.02
C GLU A 221 -13.57 -11.49 24.72
N ALA A 222 -12.45 -10.91 25.18
CA ALA A 222 -12.43 -9.57 25.72
C ALA A 222 -12.82 -8.53 24.65
N GLU A 223 -12.28 -8.64 23.43
CA GLU A 223 -12.67 -7.78 22.31
C GLU A 223 -14.14 -7.94 21.94
N ARG A 224 -14.65 -9.19 21.90
CA ARG A 224 -16.07 -9.47 21.63
C ARG A 224 -16.98 -8.79 22.64
N ALA A 225 -16.58 -8.74 23.90
CA ALA A 225 -17.35 -8.09 24.96
C ALA A 225 -17.41 -6.56 24.76
N LEU A 226 -16.33 -5.94 24.26
CA LEU A 226 -16.25 -4.52 23.97
C LEU A 226 -16.93 -4.16 22.63
N ASN A 227 -16.79 -5.02 21.62
CA ASN A 227 -17.24 -4.81 20.24
C ASN A 227 -18.10 -5.98 19.73
N PRO A 228 -19.34 -6.16 20.22
CA PRO A 228 -20.17 -7.33 19.90
C PRO A 228 -20.62 -7.39 18.43
N ASP A 229 -20.47 -6.30 17.67
CA ASP A 229 -20.85 -6.24 16.25
C ASP A 229 -19.61 -6.25 15.33
N TYR A 230 -18.41 -6.44 15.83
CA TYR A 230 -17.19 -6.53 15.04
C TYR A 230 -17.02 -7.96 14.48
N SER A 231 -17.51 -8.20 13.24
CA SER A 231 -17.47 -9.51 12.59
C SER A 231 -16.10 -10.19 12.61
N PRO A 232 -14.95 -9.50 12.37
CA PRO A 232 -13.65 -10.16 12.38
C PRO A 232 -13.27 -10.86 13.68
N VAL A 233 -13.74 -10.40 14.85
CA VAL A 233 -13.41 -11.09 16.11
C VAL A 233 -14.04 -12.48 16.17
N TYR A 234 -15.22 -12.65 15.61
CA TYR A 234 -15.89 -13.94 15.55
C TYR A 234 -15.23 -14.92 14.58
N ASP A 235 -14.66 -14.42 13.47
CA ASP A 235 -13.84 -15.25 12.57
C ASP A 235 -12.63 -15.80 13.33
N ARG A 236 -11.95 -14.96 14.08
CA ARG A 236 -10.75 -15.31 14.85
C ARG A 236 -11.07 -16.26 16.00
N LEU A 237 -12.17 -16.01 16.71
CA LEU A 237 -12.68 -16.96 17.70
C LEU A 237 -13.00 -18.31 17.08
N GLY A 238 -13.65 -18.32 15.91
CA GLY A 238 -13.92 -19.55 15.18
C GLY A 238 -12.66 -20.33 14.85
N ASP A 239 -11.63 -19.68 14.31
CA ASP A 239 -10.34 -20.34 14.02
C ASP A 239 -9.64 -20.81 15.30
N ALA A 240 -9.60 -19.97 16.34
CA ALA A 240 -8.97 -20.31 17.61
C ALA A 240 -9.66 -21.51 18.28
N TYR A 241 -11.00 -21.53 18.33
CA TYR A 241 -11.75 -22.67 18.87
C TYR A 241 -11.57 -23.94 18.05
N ILE A 242 -11.43 -23.89 16.72
CA ILE A 242 -11.09 -25.04 15.90
C ILE A 242 -9.73 -25.63 16.30
N ARG A 243 -8.73 -24.80 16.57
CA ARG A 243 -7.37 -25.23 16.95
C ARG A 243 -7.31 -25.98 18.29
N ILE A 244 -8.22 -25.62 19.22
CA ILE A 244 -8.36 -26.31 20.51
C ILE A 244 -9.54 -27.29 20.57
N GLU A 245 -10.04 -27.69 19.40
CA GLU A 245 -11.09 -28.70 19.19
C GLU A 245 -12.43 -28.38 19.84
N LYS A 246 -12.70 -27.13 20.21
CA LYS A 246 -14.00 -26.65 20.70
C LYS A 246 -14.92 -26.34 19.51
N TYR A 247 -15.35 -27.40 18.83
CA TYR A 247 -16.09 -27.27 17.55
C TYR A 247 -17.48 -26.67 17.71
N GLN A 248 -18.13 -26.82 18.86
CA GLN A 248 -19.44 -26.23 19.11
C GLN A 248 -19.34 -24.70 19.26
N GLU A 249 -18.38 -24.23 20.05
CA GLU A 249 -18.08 -22.82 20.24
C GLU A 249 -17.62 -22.17 18.93
N ALA A 250 -16.78 -22.88 18.16
CA ALA A 250 -16.35 -22.45 16.83
C ALA A 250 -17.56 -22.23 15.90
N GLN A 251 -18.49 -23.17 15.86
CA GLN A 251 -19.68 -23.06 15.03
C GLN A 251 -20.55 -21.86 15.44
N GLN A 252 -20.76 -21.63 16.74
CA GLN A 252 -21.52 -20.47 17.23
C GLN A 252 -20.87 -19.14 16.84
N ALA A 253 -19.56 -19.02 17.04
CA ALA A 253 -18.81 -17.83 16.64
C ALA A 253 -18.93 -17.59 15.12
N LEU A 254 -18.70 -18.60 14.29
CA LEU A 254 -18.75 -18.46 12.83
C LEU A 254 -20.17 -18.15 12.32
N MET A 255 -21.21 -18.68 12.95
CA MET A 255 -22.60 -18.30 12.63
C MET A 255 -22.84 -16.81 12.91
N LYS A 256 -22.32 -16.29 14.04
CA LYS A 256 -22.43 -14.87 14.36
C LYS A 256 -21.62 -14.04 13.36
N ALA A 257 -20.38 -14.44 12.98
CA ALA A 257 -19.59 -13.79 11.95
C ALA A 257 -20.35 -13.65 10.64
N ILE A 258 -20.93 -14.75 10.15
CA ILE A 258 -21.75 -14.78 8.91
C ILE A 258 -22.97 -13.87 9.03
N SER A 259 -23.64 -13.86 10.19
CA SER A 259 -24.82 -13.01 10.40
C SER A 259 -24.51 -11.52 10.39
N LEU A 260 -23.30 -11.12 10.81
CA LEU A 260 -22.83 -9.73 10.83
C LEU A 260 -22.32 -9.27 9.47
N ASP A 261 -21.65 -10.15 8.74
CA ASP A 261 -21.07 -9.81 7.43
C ASP A 261 -21.02 -11.03 6.50
N THR A 262 -21.95 -11.09 5.57
CA THR A 262 -22.05 -12.17 4.57
C THR A 262 -21.06 -12.01 3.41
N SER A 263 -20.35 -10.90 3.30
CA SER A 263 -19.38 -10.67 2.22
C SER A 263 -18.02 -11.31 2.45
N ARG A 264 -17.75 -11.78 3.67
CA ARG A 264 -16.48 -12.38 4.06
C ARG A 264 -16.48 -13.89 3.77
N THR A 265 -15.49 -14.34 2.99
CA THR A 265 -15.38 -15.76 2.59
C THR A 265 -14.87 -16.66 3.72
N ALA A 266 -13.97 -16.14 4.57
CA ALA A 266 -13.30 -16.91 5.62
C ALA A 266 -14.27 -17.64 6.58
N PRO A 267 -15.34 -17.02 7.12
CA PRO A 267 -16.28 -17.71 8.01
C PRO A 267 -16.97 -18.91 7.37
N PHE A 268 -17.28 -18.84 6.06
CA PHE A 268 -17.90 -19.98 5.34
C PHE A 268 -16.93 -21.15 5.18
N ILE A 269 -15.64 -20.87 4.91
CA ILE A 269 -14.59 -21.89 4.82
C ILE A 269 -14.40 -22.58 6.17
N LEU A 270 -14.25 -21.76 7.24
CA LEU A 270 -14.07 -22.29 8.60
C LEU A 270 -15.30 -23.06 9.08
N MET A 271 -16.53 -22.62 8.73
CA MET A 271 -17.75 -23.35 9.02
C MET A 271 -17.75 -24.74 8.34
N GLY A 272 -17.37 -24.80 7.07
CA GLY A 272 -17.21 -26.07 6.36
C GLY A 272 -16.21 -26.99 7.05
N LYS A 273 -15.05 -26.45 7.49
CA LYS A 273 -14.04 -27.19 8.24
C LYS A 273 -14.58 -27.73 9.58
N VAL A 274 -15.31 -26.91 10.35
CA VAL A 274 -15.94 -27.32 11.61
C VAL A 274 -16.95 -28.45 11.38
N LEU A 275 -17.83 -28.31 10.39
CA LEU A 275 -18.87 -29.30 10.09
C LEU A 275 -18.27 -30.64 9.63
N LEU A 276 -17.17 -30.63 8.87
CA LEU A 276 -16.43 -31.86 8.55
C LEU A 276 -15.89 -32.54 9.81
N ARG A 277 -15.32 -31.77 10.76
CA ARG A 277 -14.84 -32.30 12.04
C ARG A 277 -15.95 -32.86 12.93
N ARG A 278 -17.14 -32.31 12.79
CA ARG A 278 -18.36 -32.80 13.49
C ARG A 278 -19.08 -33.90 12.75
N ASN A 279 -18.49 -34.44 11.69
CA ASN A 279 -19.07 -35.51 10.85
C ASN A 279 -20.43 -35.13 10.20
N ASP A 280 -20.56 -33.85 9.80
CA ASP A 280 -21.68 -33.34 9.00
C ASP A 280 -21.20 -32.85 7.63
N PRO A 281 -20.85 -33.78 6.71
CA PRO A 281 -20.33 -33.43 5.39
C PRO A 281 -21.41 -32.83 4.48
N GLN A 282 -22.68 -33.06 4.75
CA GLN A 282 -23.78 -32.48 4.00
C GLN A 282 -23.85 -30.95 4.17
N SER A 283 -23.91 -30.50 5.41
CA SER A 283 -23.89 -29.07 5.73
C SER A 283 -22.57 -28.45 5.33
N ALA A 284 -21.43 -29.14 5.54
CA ALA A 284 -20.12 -28.68 5.13
C ALA A 284 -20.07 -28.33 3.62
N ALA A 285 -20.60 -29.24 2.78
CA ALA A 285 -20.63 -29.01 1.34
C ALA A 285 -21.46 -27.77 0.95
N LEU A 286 -22.55 -27.47 1.67
CA LEU A 286 -23.36 -26.26 1.41
C LEU A 286 -22.52 -24.96 1.66
N TYR A 287 -21.90 -24.87 2.82
CA TYR A 287 -21.08 -23.70 3.17
C TYR A 287 -19.87 -23.55 2.24
N LEU A 288 -19.17 -24.65 1.91
CA LEU A 288 -18.02 -24.66 1.04
C LEU A 288 -18.37 -24.33 -0.42
N LYS A 289 -19.51 -24.82 -0.93
CA LYS A 289 -20.04 -24.39 -2.25
C LYS A 289 -20.32 -22.88 -2.28
N HIS A 290 -20.81 -22.33 -1.19
CA HIS A 290 -20.99 -20.88 -1.11
C HIS A 290 -19.65 -20.16 -1.16
N ALA A 291 -18.66 -20.61 -0.38
CA ALA A 291 -17.31 -20.05 -0.36
C ALA A 291 -16.61 -20.14 -1.72
N THR A 292 -16.76 -21.24 -2.49
CA THR A 292 -16.18 -21.35 -3.84
C THR A 292 -16.80 -20.38 -4.84
N LYS A 293 -18.06 -19.98 -4.66
CA LYS A 293 -18.67 -18.93 -5.49
C LYS A 293 -18.16 -17.54 -5.16
N MET A 294 -17.83 -17.28 -3.87
CA MET A 294 -17.29 -16.01 -3.43
C MET A 294 -15.82 -15.85 -3.83
N ASP A 295 -15.02 -16.89 -3.70
CA ASP A 295 -13.61 -16.94 -4.06
C ASP A 295 -13.25 -18.24 -4.77
N PRO A 296 -13.44 -18.29 -6.11
CA PRO A 296 -13.12 -19.47 -6.91
C PRO A 296 -11.61 -19.81 -6.98
N GLY A 297 -10.75 -18.87 -6.59
CA GLY A 297 -9.29 -19.04 -6.61
C GLY A 297 -8.71 -19.67 -5.34
N ASN A 298 -9.51 -19.94 -4.34
CA ASN A 298 -9.04 -20.44 -3.05
C ASN A 298 -8.92 -21.98 -3.04
N TYR A 299 -7.70 -22.50 -3.20
CA TYR A 299 -7.44 -23.92 -3.24
C TYR A 299 -7.85 -24.67 -1.95
N ILE A 300 -7.79 -24.01 -0.79
CA ILE A 300 -8.18 -24.61 0.50
C ILE A 300 -9.69 -24.94 0.48
N THR A 301 -10.51 -24.02 -0.05
CA THR A 301 -11.95 -24.22 -0.15
C THR A 301 -12.29 -25.43 -1.02
N HIS A 302 -11.64 -25.56 -2.18
CA HIS A 302 -11.80 -26.71 -3.07
C HIS A 302 -11.35 -28.02 -2.42
N THR A 303 -10.22 -27.98 -1.68
CA THR A 303 -9.73 -29.14 -0.92
C THR A 303 -10.77 -29.61 0.10
N LEU A 304 -11.32 -28.68 0.90
CA LEU A 304 -12.34 -29.00 1.91
C LEU A 304 -13.64 -29.49 1.27
N LEU A 305 -14.06 -28.89 0.15
CA LEU A 305 -15.26 -29.31 -0.58
C LEU A 305 -15.07 -30.72 -1.16
N GLY A 306 -13.90 -31.05 -1.70
CA GLY A 306 -13.54 -32.39 -2.12
C GLY A 306 -13.62 -33.42 -0.97
N GLN A 307 -13.14 -33.03 0.23
CA GLN A 307 -13.27 -33.86 1.43
C GLN A 307 -14.74 -34.09 1.82
N ALA A 308 -15.57 -33.04 1.73
CA ALA A 308 -17.01 -33.16 2.01
C ALA A 308 -17.72 -34.13 1.01
N TYR A 309 -17.44 -33.99 -0.29
CA TYR A 309 -17.99 -34.90 -1.30
C TYR A 309 -17.52 -36.34 -1.13
N ARG A 310 -16.24 -36.56 -0.79
CA ARG A 310 -15.73 -37.91 -0.52
C ARG A 310 -16.43 -38.55 0.69
N ALA A 311 -16.65 -37.78 1.76
CA ALA A 311 -17.39 -38.24 2.93
C ALA A 311 -18.86 -38.57 2.64
N LEU A 312 -19.42 -37.98 1.57
CA LEU A 312 -20.78 -38.28 1.06
C LEU A 312 -20.81 -39.44 0.05
N GLY A 313 -19.66 -40.08 -0.27
CA GLY A 313 -19.56 -41.11 -1.30
C GLY A 313 -19.66 -40.58 -2.74
N GLN A 314 -19.50 -39.28 -2.96
CA GLN A 314 -19.57 -38.62 -4.27
C GLN A 314 -18.18 -38.53 -4.88
N GLU A 315 -17.57 -39.67 -5.24
CA GLU A 315 -16.16 -39.78 -5.62
C GLU A 315 -15.78 -38.91 -6.85
N ASP A 316 -16.65 -38.89 -7.88
CA ASP A 316 -16.39 -38.09 -9.09
C ASP A 316 -16.35 -36.58 -8.78
N ALA A 317 -17.29 -36.08 -7.96
CA ALA A 317 -17.31 -34.69 -7.53
C ALA A 317 -16.11 -34.37 -6.64
N ALA A 318 -15.75 -35.27 -5.73
CA ALA A 318 -14.56 -35.10 -4.89
C ALA A 318 -13.28 -34.97 -5.72
N LYS A 319 -13.11 -35.83 -6.73
CA LYS A 319 -11.99 -35.82 -7.64
C LYS A 319 -11.89 -34.49 -8.41
N GLN A 320 -13.02 -34.00 -8.94
CA GLN A 320 -13.05 -32.73 -9.64
C GLN A 320 -12.56 -31.56 -8.76
N GLU A 321 -13.02 -31.49 -7.51
CA GLU A 321 -12.61 -30.44 -6.58
C GLU A 321 -11.12 -30.55 -6.19
N PHE A 322 -10.60 -31.76 -5.97
CA PHE A 322 -9.16 -31.94 -5.72
C PHE A 322 -8.30 -31.59 -6.93
N ASP A 323 -8.74 -31.89 -8.15
CA ASP A 323 -8.05 -31.52 -9.38
C ASP A 323 -7.98 -29.98 -9.54
N VAL A 324 -9.07 -29.28 -9.21
CA VAL A 324 -9.10 -27.80 -9.18
C VAL A 324 -8.13 -27.27 -8.12
N ALA A 325 -8.20 -27.80 -6.90
CA ALA A 325 -7.31 -27.38 -5.82
C ALA A 325 -5.82 -27.54 -6.19
N ALA A 326 -5.45 -28.68 -6.78
CA ALA A 326 -4.07 -28.94 -7.22
C ALA A 326 -3.60 -27.94 -8.30
N LYS A 327 -4.45 -27.61 -9.28
CA LYS A 327 -4.14 -26.60 -10.30
C LYS A 327 -3.94 -25.21 -9.71
N LEU A 328 -4.82 -24.81 -8.78
CA LEU A 328 -4.72 -23.49 -8.12
C LEU A 328 -3.47 -23.37 -7.26
N GLN A 329 -3.12 -24.43 -6.52
CA GLN A 329 -1.90 -24.46 -5.70
C GLN A 329 -0.65 -24.35 -6.58
N ALA A 330 -0.55 -25.14 -7.66
CA ALA A 330 0.58 -25.08 -8.59
C ALA A 330 0.72 -23.68 -9.25
N ALA A 331 -0.40 -23.05 -9.62
CA ALA A 331 -0.39 -21.69 -10.17
C ALA A 331 0.06 -20.64 -9.14
N GLY A 332 -0.28 -20.81 -7.86
CA GLY A 332 0.19 -19.96 -6.77
C GLY A 332 1.71 -20.08 -6.53
N GLU A 333 2.23 -21.29 -6.54
CA GLU A 333 3.67 -21.55 -6.36
C GLU A 333 4.50 -20.96 -7.52
N LEU A 334 4.01 -21.03 -8.76
CA LEU A 334 4.66 -20.41 -9.92
C LEU A 334 4.75 -18.88 -9.81
N LYS A 335 3.70 -18.22 -9.29
CA LYS A 335 3.72 -16.77 -9.07
C LYS A 335 4.72 -16.34 -7.99
N LEU A 336 4.94 -17.15 -6.98
CA LEU A 336 5.92 -16.88 -5.91
C LEU A 336 7.37 -17.07 -6.37
N GLN A 337 7.59 -17.85 -7.43
CA GLN A 337 8.93 -18.11 -8.00
C GLN A 337 9.33 -17.15 -9.12
N SER A 338 8.40 -16.36 -9.63
CA SER A 338 8.68 -15.33 -10.64
C SER A 338 8.85 -13.97 -9.93
N PRO A 339 10.08 -13.47 -9.74
CA PRO A 339 10.27 -12.11 -9.27
C PRO A 339 9.81 -11.14 -10.37
N GLU A 340 8.88 -10.23 -10.05
CA GLU A 340 8.58 -9.04 -10.87
C GLU A 340 9.74 -8.05 -10.85
#